data_5df38900516a54b2aa76eb7404cb837f
#
_entry.id   5df38900516a54b2aa76eb7404cb837f
#
_cell.length_a   1.000
_cell.length_b   1.000
_cell.length_c   1.000
_cell.angle_alpha   90.00
_cell.angle_beta   90.00
_cell.angle_gamma   90.00
#
_symmetry.space_group_name_H-M   'P 1'
#
loop_
_entity.id
_entity.type
_entity.pdbx_description
1 polymer ?
#
loop_
_entity_poly.entity_id
_entity_poly.type
_entity_poly.pdbx_seq_one_letter_code
_entity_poly.pdbx_strand_id
1 'polypeptide(L)'
;MGGAAPARLPLPLPRPPRLHSHQSTPIPYLHATAPAAASSSTLSVPRSAPSPSVRVARPRRRAAMSAAAAASSSSIGVSDGTGIGALSLESVGHNDLLVVGPGVLGRIVAEMWKQEYPGCKVYGQTATTDHHSELTDIGIIPSLKGSIIGPKFPYVIFCAPPYRSEDYAGDLRVAASNWNGEGSFLFTSSTAVYDCSDNGLCSEDSPCVQIGQSPRTDVLLKAENVVLEAGGCVLRLVGLYKSDRGPHVYWLSKGTLDARPDHVLNLIHYEDAASLAIAIMKKGLRSRVFVGCDNEPLSRQEIMDRVNRSGKFDTEFQGFTGTDGPLGKRMENSKTRAEIGWRPKYPSFREFLGLSNL
;
A
#
# COMPACT_ATOMS: atom_id res chain seq x y z
N MET A 1 -62.48 22.91 -52.29
CA MET A 1 -62.40 23.87 -51.17
C MET A 1 -61.98 23.12 -49.94
N GLY A 2 -60.71 23.09 -49.61
CA GLY A 2 -60.16 22.42 -48.44
C GLY A 2 -59.58 23.46 -47.49
N GLY A 3 -60.26 23.59 -46.34
CA GLY A 3 -59.76 24.49 -45.26
C GLY A 3 -58.71 23.80 -44.41
N ALA A 4 -57.53 24.41 -44.36
CA ALA A 4 -56.46 24.01 -43.45
C ALA A 4 -56.71 24.57 -42.05
N ALA A 5 -56.64 23.72 -41.04
CA ALA A 5 -56.67 24.10 -39.60
C ALA A 5 -55.29 24.61 -39.15
N PRO A 6 -55.25 25.61 -38.23
CA PRO A 6 -53.97 26.17 -37.77
C PRO A 6 -53.31 25.28 -36.75
N ALA A 7 -51.96 25.14 -36.85
CA ALA A 7 -51.12 24.42 -35.93
C ALA A 7 -51.06 25.13 -34.56
N ARG A 8 -51.25 24.36 -33.46
CA ARG A 8 -51.10 24.82 -32.11
C ARG A 8 -49.59 24.76 -31.71
N LEU A 9 -49.06 25.85 -31.19
CA LEU A 9 -47.76 25.94 -30.60
C LEU A 9 -47.77 25.20 -29.21
N PRO A 10 -46.67 24.52 -28.85
CA PRO A 10 -46.58 23.85 -27.53
C PRO A 10 -46.34 24.88 -26.40
N LEU A 11 -47.01 24.66 -25.27
CA LEU A 11 -46.85 25.44 -24.06
C LEU A 11 -45.47 25.17 -23.40
N PRO A 12 -44.84 26.18 -22.76
CA PRO A 12 -43.55 25.99 -22.08
C PRO A 12 -43.67 25.15 -20.82
N LEU A 13 -42.72 24.25 -20.60
CA LEU A 13 -42.59 23.41 -19.41
C LEU A 13 -42.31 24.24 -18.14
N PRO A 14 -42.83 23.86 -16.97
CA PRO A 14 -42.55 24.54 -15.71
C PRO A 14 -41.09 24.40 -15.27
N ARG A 15 -40.49 25.50 -14.77
CA ARG A 15 -39.13 25.51 -14.22
C ARG A 15 -39.10 24.73 -12.89
N PRO A 16 -38.02 23.96 -12.62
CA PRO A 16 -37.85 23.31 -11.33
C PRO A 16 -37.60 24.32 -10.21
N PRO A 17 -37.99 24.04 -8.96
CA PRO A 17 -37.80 24.93 -7.81
C PRO A 17 -36.30 25.11 -7.49
N ARG A 18 -35.92 26.33 -7.13
CA ARG A 18 -34.58 26.66 -6.61
C ARG A 18 -34.40 25.98 -5.25
N LEU A 19 -33.42 25.10 -5.13
CA LEU A 19 -32.92 24.58 -3.86
C LEU A 19 -32.13 25.69 -3.16
N HIS A 20 -32.55 26.03 -1.96
CA HIS A 20 -31.80 26.88 -1.03
C HIS A 20 -30.55 26.12 -0.56
N SER A 21 -29.40 26.75 -0.71
CA SER A 21 -28.12 26.29 -0.18
C SER A 21 -28.15 26.30 1.36
N HIS A 22 -28.32 25.14 1.98
CA HIS A 22 -27.96 24.97 3.38
C HIS A 22 -26.44 24.81 3.48
N GLN A 23 -25.81 25.75 4.17
CA GLN A 23 -24.41 25.66 4.60
C GLN A 23 -24.28 24.47 5.55
N SER A 24 -23.62 23.41 5.11
CA SER A 24 -23.26 22.27 5.95
C SER A 24 -21.98 22.61 6.70
N THR A 25 -22.06 22.68 8.01
CA THR A 25 -20.91 22.70 8.91
C THR A 25 -20.13 21.38 8.78
N PRO A 26 -18.79 21.39 8.79
CA PRO A 26 -18.01 20.17 8.70
C PRO A 26 -18.08 19.38 10.01
N ILE A 27 -18.58 18.15 9.94
CA ILE A 27 -18.56 17.17 11.03
C ILE A 27 -17.19 16.47 11.01
N PRO A 28 -16.49 16.33 12.16
CA PRO A 28 -15.16 15.72 12.21
C PRO A 28 -15.27 14.21 12.00
N TYR A 29 -14.50 13.73 11.05
CA TYR A 29 -14.27 12.29 10.81
C TYR A 29 -13.55 11.66 12.00
N LEU A 30 -14.15 10.64 12.58
CA LEU A 30 -13.53 9.81 13.59
C LEU A 30 -12.34 9.01 12.99
N HIS A 31 -11.15 9.39 13.44
CA HIS A 31 -9.92 8.66 13.18
C HIS A 31 -9.96 7.29 13.85
N ALA A 32 -9.71 6.23 13.09
CA ALA A 32 -9.19 5.01 13.66
C ALA A 32 -7.69 5.26 13.97
N THR A 33 -7.43 5.87 15.11
CA THR A 33 -6.08 5.99 15.69
C THR A 33 -5.76 4.69 16.42
N ALA A 34 -4.59 4.13 16.14
CA ALA A 34 -3.96 3.16 17.02
C ALA A 34 -3.79 3.79 18.42
N PRO A 35 -3.92 3.01 19.52
CA PRO A 35 -3.84 3.57 20.86
C PRO A 35 -2.44 4.14 21.13
N ALA A 36 -2.37 5.42 21.42
CA ALA A 36 -1.22 6.04 22.05
C ALA A 36 -1.14 5.56 23.50
N ALA A 37 0.04 5.16 23.91
CA ALA A 37 0.34 4.79 25.30
C ALA A 37 0.03 5.98 26.22
N ALA A 38 -0.74 5.71 27.28
CA ALA A 38 -1.08 6.64 28.32
C ALA A 38 0.17 7.03 29.10
N SER A 39 0.48 8.32 29.10
CA SER A 39 1.41 8.94 30.04
C SER A 39 0.70 9.15 31.38
N SER A 40 1.11 8.41 32.40
CA SER A 40 0.71 8.67 33.78
C SER A 40 1.69 9.61 34.48
N SER A 41 1.10 10.54 35.17
CA SER A 41 1.63 11.60 36.00
C SER A 41 2.72 11.21 37.00
N THR A 42 3.64 12.15 37.12
CA THR A 42 4.63 12.42 38.19
C THR A 42 4.23 12.05 39.61
N LEU A 43 5.13 11.34 40.30
CA LEU A 43 5.41 11.50 41.71
C LEU A 43 6.93 11.38 41.95
N SER A 44 7.47 12.32 42.67
CA SER A 44 8.88 12.59 42.92
C SER A 44 9.44 11.87 44.15
N VAL A 45 10.80 11.64 44.10
CA VAL A 45 11.80 11.61 45.23
C VAL A 45 12.01 10.29 45.96
N PRO A 46 13.25 9.97 46.48
CA PRO A 46 14.55 10.60 46.38
C PRO A 46 15.78 9.73 45.98
N ARG A 47 16.90 10.43 45.83
CA ARG A 47 18.27 9.93 45.64
C ARG A 47 18.78 9.01 46.74
N SER A 48 19.60 8.02 46.35
CA SER A 48 20.74 7.57 47.16
C SER A 48 21.85 7.06 46.26
N ALA A 49 23.10 7.32 46.71
CA ALA A 49 24.35 7.31 45.98
C ALA A 49 25.09 5.95 46.03
N PRO A 50 26.32 5.83 45.49
CA PRO A 50 26.81 4.63 44.79
C PRO A 50 27.85 3.82 45.57
N SER A 51 28.17 2.59 45.12
CA SER A 51 29.46 1.91 45.28
C SER A 51 29.41 0.46 44.83
N PRO A 52 30.55 -0.27 44.68
CA PRO A 52 31.69 -0.02 43.83
C PRO A 52 32.06 -1.21 42.91
N SER A 53 33.00 -0.94 42.02
CA SER A 53 33.67 -1.84 41.06
C SER A 53 34.27 -3.12 41.65
N VAL A 54 34.16 -4.24 40.90
CA VAL A 54 35.13 -5.34 40.99
C VAL A 54 35.64 -5.70 39.61
N ARG A 55 36.95 -5.52 39.45
CA ARG A 55 37.75 -6.02 38.31
C ARG A 55 38.08 -7.48 38.56
N VAL A 56 37.95 -8.34 37.57
CA VAL A 56 38.69 -9.62 37.51
C VAL A 56 39.24 -9.83 36.09
N ALA A 57 40.49 -10.30 36.06
CA ALA A 57 41.44 -10.30 34.99
C ALA A 57 41.30 -11.45 33.98
N ARG A 58 41.92 -11.23 32.79
CA ARG A 58 42.20 -12.19 31.71
C ARG A 58 43.05 -13.38 32.15
N PRO A 59 43.04 -14.49 31.36
CA PRO A 59 44.32 -14.86 30.76
C PRO A 59 44.31 -15.11 29.25
N ARG A 60 45.45 -14.81 28.64
CA ARG A 60 45.88 -15.11 27.28
C ARG A 60 46.27 -16.59 27.13
N ARG A 61 46.02 -17.20 25.91
CA ARG A 61 46.91 -18.18 25.26
C ARG A 61 46.61 -18.19 23.74
N ARG A 62 47.56 -18.00 23.06
CA ARG A 62 48.53 -18.29 21.99
C ARG A 62 48.13 -19.43 21.04
N ALA A 63 48.09 -19.05 19.80
CA ALA A 63 48.48 -19.59 18.50
C ALA A 63 48.73 -21.09 18.27
N ALA A 64 48.17 -21.60 17.14
CA ALA A 64 48.89 -22.48 16.21
C ALA A 64 48.28 -22.37 14.81
N MET A 65 49.15 -22.29 13.81
CA MET A 65 48.90 -22.19 12.37
C MET A 65 48.61 -23.58 11.80
N SER A 66 47.76 -23.68 10.74
CA SER A 66 48.04 -24.57 9.62
C SER A 66 47.20 -24.15 8.38
N ALA A 67 47.75 -24.43 7.22
CA ALA A 67 47.56 -23.79 5.95
C ALA A 67 46.50 -24.43 5.04
N ALA A 68 45.97 -23.58 4.14
CA ALA A 68 45.62 -23.73 2.73
C ALA A 68 44.51 -24.70 2.30
N ALA A 69 43.43 -24.07 1.80
CA ALA A 69 42.82 -24.47 0.53
C ALA A 69 42.11 -23.26 -0.06
N ALA A 70 42.43 -22.90 -1.28
CA ALA A 70 41.87 -21.77 -2.02
C ALA A 70 40.43 -22.10 -2.50
N ALA A 71 39.52 -21.25 -2.15
CA ALA A 71 38.23 -21.14 -2.83
C ALA A 71 37.96 -19.63 -3.02
N SER A 72 37.78 -19.25 -4.26
CA SER A 72 37.48 -17.90 -4.70
C SER A 72 36.17 -17.42 -4.10
N SER A 73 36.23 -16.58 -3.09
CA SER A 73 35.09 -15.83 -2.55
C SER A 73 35.22 -14.38 -2.99
N SER A 74 34.26 -13.91 -3.76
CA SER A 74 34.07 -12.50 -4.04
C SER A 74 33.83 -11.75 -2.73
N SER A 75 34.80 -10.94 -2.32
CA SER A 75 34.77 -10.17 -1.08
C SER A 75 33.76 -9.02 -1.19
N ILE A 76 32.73 -9.10 -0.39
CA ILE A 76 31.93 -7.91 -0.03
C ILE A 76 32.78 -7.11 0.93
N GLY A 77 33.29 -5.97 0.47
CA GLY A 77 34.08 -5.04 1.30
C GLY A 77 33.15 -4.35 2.30
N VAL A 78 33.22 -4.77 3.55
CA VAL A 78 32.65 -4.03 4.69
C VAL A 78 33.77 -3.11 5.20
N SER A 79 33.66 -1.82 4.92
CA SER A 79 34.52 -0.81 5.55
C SER A 79 33.94 -0.47 6.92
N ASP A 80 34.72 -0.78 7.97
CA ASP A 80 34.44 -0.43 9.36
C ASP A 80 34.66 1.07 9.56
N GLY A 81 33.60 1.83 9.72
CA GLY A 81 33.63 3.26 10.02
C GLY A 81 32.22 3.72 10.36
N THR A 82 32.03 4.40 11.49
CA THR A 82 30.78 4.95 12.04
C THR A 82 30.06 5.87 11.07
N GLY A 83 29.42 5.27 10.06
CA GLY A 83 28.53 5.88 9.10
C GLY A 83 27.53 4.83 8.67
N ILE A 84 26.31 5.23 8.40
CA ILE A 84 25.25 4.41 7.80
C ILE A 84 25.88 3.65 6.62
N GLY A 85 26.03 2.31 6.76
CA GLY A 85 26.72 1.49 5.76
C GLY A 85 26.10 1.66 4.38
N ALA A 86 26.80 2.32 3.46
CA ALA A 86 26.35 2.49 2.09
C ALA A 86 26.47 1.15 1.35
N LEU A 87 25.39 0.74 0.65
CA LEU A 87 25.40 -0.41 -0.24
C LEU A 87 25.96 0.04 -1.61
N SER A 88 27.24 -0.27 -1.87
CA SER A 88 27.85 0.00 -3.17
C SER A 88 27.53 -1.13 -4.15
N LEU A 89 26.93 -0.79 -5.29
CA LEU A 89 26.60 -1.72 -6.36
C LEU A 89 27.65 -1.60 -7.47
N GLU A 90 28.26 -2.71 -7.86
CA GLU A 90 29.17 -2.76 -9.03
C GLU A 90 28.39 -2.86 -10.34
N SER A 91 27.29 -3.61 -10.33
CA SER A 91 26.41 -3.78 -11.48
C SER A 91 24.99 -4.09 -11.05
N VAL A 92 24.03 -3.73 -11.89
CA VAL A 92 22.59 -4.09 -11.75
C VAL A 92 22.18 -4.88 -12.97
N GLY A 93 21.56 -6.03 -12.75
CA GLY A 93 21.08 -6.92 -13.80
C GLY A 93 19.82 -6.40 -14.50
N HIS A 94 19.58 -6.88 -15.72
CA HIS A 94 18.46 -6.44 -16.58
C HIS A 94 17.07 -6.63 -15.93
N ASN A 95 16.89 -7.61 -15.06
CA ASN A 95 15.64 -7.88 -14.36
C ASN A 95 15.74 -7.62 -12.85
N ASP A 96 16.78 -6.92 -12.39
CA ASP A 96 16.89 -6.59 -10.99
C ASP A 96 15.82 -5.59 -10.55
N LEU A 97 15.29 -5.79 -9.34
CA LEU A 97 14.17 -5.02 -8.81
C LEU A 97 14.58 -4.31 -7.51
N LEU A 98 14.28 -3.03 -7.43
CA LEU A 98 14.29 -2.27 -6.17
C LEU A 98 12.87 -2.17 -5.61
N VAL A 99 12.64 -2.69 -4.40
CA VAL A 99 11.41 -2.54 -3.64
C VAL A 99 11.62 -1.52 -2.53
N VAL A 100 11.02 -0.34 -2.65
CA VAL A 100 11.03 0.68 -1.59
C VAL A 100 9.86 0.41 -0.65
N GLY A 101 10.14 0.08 0.60
CA GLY A 101 9.14 -0.35 1.58
C GLY A 101 8.72 -1.80 1.41
N PRO A 102 9.62 -2.80 1.59
CA PRO A 102 9.34 -4.22 1.50
C PRO A 102 8.52 -4.72 2.72
N GLY A 103 7.31 -4.16 2.89
CA GLY A 103 6.28 -4.65 3.81
C GLY A 103 5.57 -5.89 3.25
N VAL A 104 4.33 -6.14 3.68
CA VAL A 104 3.59 -7.35 3.24
C VAL A 104 3.47 -7.42 1.72
N LEU A 105 2.99 -6.35 1.07
CA LEU A 105 2.84 -6.33 -0.38
C LEU A 105 4.20 -6.43 -1.09
N GLY A 106 5.17 -5.63 -0.67
CA GLY A 106 6.49 -5.60 -1.29
C GLY A 106 7.24 -6.93 -1.20
N ARG A 107 7.09 -7.69 -0.10
CA ARG A 107 7.66 -9.05 0.04
C ARG A 107 7.00 -10.05 -0.94
N ILE A 108 5.68 -10.00 -1.11
CA ILE A 108 4.95 -10.84 -2.07
C ILE A 108 5.37 -10.50 -3.51
N VAL A 109 5.47 -9.20 -3.84
CA VAL A 109 5.99 -8.76 -5.14
C VAL A 109 7.41 -9.29 -5.37
N ALA A 110 8.29 -9.18 -4.37
CA ALA A 110 9.67 -9.67 -4.47
C ALA A 110 9.75 -11.18 -4.72
N GLU A 111 8.94 -11.96 -4.00
CA GLU A 111 8.86 -13.40 -4.18
C GLU A 111 8.37 -13.78 -5.58
N MET A 112 7.24 -13.23 -6.01
CA MET A 112 6.66 -13.50 -7.33
C MET A 112 7.57 -12.98 -8.45
N TRP A 113 8.30 -11.88 -8.26
CA TRP A 113 9.26 -11.35 -9.22
C TRP A 113 10.45 -12.31 -9.43
N LYS A 114 10.97 -12.92 -8.35
CA LYS A 114 12.03 -13.93 -8.45
C LYS A 114 11.55 -15.22 -9.13
N GLN A 115 10.28 -15.57 -8.98
CA GLN A 115 9.68 -16.70 -9.70
C GLN A 115 9.55 -16.40 -11.20
N GLU A 116 9.18 -15.18 -11.56
CA GLU A 116 9.06 -14.72 -12.95
C GLU A 116 10.44 -14.58 -13.65
N TYR A 117 11.46 -14.12 -12.91
CA TYR A 117 12.81 -13.87 -13.40
C TYR A 117 13.86 -14.60 -12.56
N PRO A 118 14.05 -15.92 -12.77
CA PRO A 118 15.06 -16.68 -12.03
C PRO A 118 16.46 -16.10 -12.23
N GLY A 119 17.18 -15.90 -11.11
CA GLY A 119 18.53 -15.31 -11.10
C GLY A 119 18.58 -13.79 -10.99
N CYS A 120 17.45 -13.08 -11.02
CA CYS A 120 17.43 -11.65 -10.70
C CYS A 120 17.75 -11.41 -9.23
N LYS A 121 18.31 -10.25 -8.91
CA LYS A 121 18.46 -9.76 -7.55
C LYS A 121 17.31 -8.83 -7.20
N VAL A 122 16.78 -8.98 -5.97
CA VAL A 122 15.79 -8.07 -5.43
C VAL A 122 16.38 -7.32 -4.24
N TYR A 123 16.34 -6.01 -4.31
CA TYR A 123 16.84 -5.10 -3.29
C TYR A 123 15.65 -4.51 -2.52
N GLY A 124 15.76 -4.45 -1.19
CA GLY A 124 14.72 -3.93 -0.31
C GLY A 124 15.18 -2.69 0.43
N GLN A 125 14.63 -1.52 0.11
CA GLN A 125 14.97 -0.28 0.80
C GLN A 125 14.00 0.00 1.94
N THR A 126 14.53 0.15 3.17
CA THR A 126 13.78 0.35 4.41
C THR A 126 14.15 1.66 5.10
N ALA A 127 13.31 2.10 6.05
CA ALA A 127 13.61 3.25 6.90
C ALA A 127 14.54 2.91 8.08
N THR A 128 14.48 1.65 8.56
CA THR A 128 15.27 1.14 9.71
C THR A 128 15.85 -0.23 9.37
N THR A 129 16.77 -0.73 10.18
CA THR A 129 17.39 -2.06 10.00
C THR A 129 16.65 -3.19 10.68
N ASP A 130 15.55 -2.91 11.42
CA ASP A 130 14.87 -3.86 12.30
C ASP A 130 14.47 -5.19 11.63
N HIS A 131 14.16 -5.15 10.34
CA HIS A 131 13.72 -6.32 9.57
C HIS A 131 14.72 -6.79 8.50
N HIS A 132 15.98 -6.34 8.56
CA HIS A 132 16.98 -6.69 7.55
C HIS A 132 17.32 -8.18 7.54
N SER A 133 17.39 -8.83 8.71
CA SER A 133 17.59 -10.30 8.79
C SER A 133 16.46 -11.07 8.11
N GLU A 134 15.19 -10.71 8.41
CA GLU A 134 14.02 -11.33 7.77
C GLU A 134 14.00 -11.15 6.25
N LEU A 135 14.42 -9.97 5.76
CA LEU A 135 14.53 -9.72 4.31
C LEU A 135 15.60 -10.58 3.68
N THR A 136 16.76 -10.71 4.34
CA THR A 136 17.86 -11.56 3.87
C THR A 136 17.45 -13.02 3.82
N ASP A 137 16.74 -13.52 4.83
CA ASP A 137 16.27 -14.91 4.91
C ASP A 137 15.35 -15.28 3.73
N ILE A 138 14.56 -14.32 3.22
CA ILE A 138 13.72 -14.52 2.02
C ILE A 138 14.42 -14.10 0.72
N GLY A 139 15.74 -13.85 0.77
CA GLY A 139 16.57 -13.55 -0.39
C GLY A 139 16.32 -12.16 -0.99
N ILE A 140 15.97 -11.17 -0.17
CA ILE A 140 15.94 -9.74 -0.50
C ILE A 140 17.20 -9.11 0.09
N ILE A 141 17.96 -8.38 -0.72
CA ILE A 141 19.16 -7.66 -0.28
C ILE A 141 18.72 -6.35 0.39
N PRO A 142 18.84 -6.21 1.71
CA PRO A 142 18.32 -5.05 2.41
C PRO A 142 19.27 -3.85 2.29
N SER A 143 18.70 -2.65 2.29
CA SER A 143 19.42 -1.38 2.36
C SER A 143 18.61 -0.33 3.10
N LEU A 144 19.28 0.67 3.66
CA LEU A 144 18.62 1.83 4.24
C LEU A 144 18.26 2.85 3.14
N LYS A 145 17.24 3.64 3.41
CA LYS A 145 16.84 4.76 2.56
C LYS A 145 18.03 5.69 2.32
N GLY A 146 18.32 6.01 1.06
CA GLY A 146 19.42 6.88 0.66
C GLY A 146 20.82 6.26 0.74
N SER A 147 20.95 4.96 1.06
CA SER A 147 22.24 4.29 1.20
C SER A 147 22.74 3.56 -0.05
N ILE A 148 21.93 3.47 -1.11
CA ILE A 148 22.32 2.81 -2.36
C ILE A 148 23.19 3.76 -3.19
N ILE A 149 24.40 3.31 -3.54
CA ILE A 149 25.34 4.01 -4.40
C ILE A 149 25.69 3.07 -5.57
N GLY A 150 25.57 3.55 -6.80
CA GLY A 150 25.93 2.78 -8.00
C GLY A 150 24.93 2.91 -9.14
N PRO A 151 24.91 1.93 -10.05
CA PRO A 151 23.98 1.91 -11.17
C PRO A 151 22.52 1.91 -10.73
N LYS A 152 21.68 2.53 -11.57
CA LYS A 152 20.23 2.59 -11.36
C LYS A 152 19.55 1.29 -11.77
N PHE A 153 18.36 1.05 -11.22
CA PHE A 153 17.58 -0.16 -11.47
C PHE A 153 16.66 -0.03 -12.68
N PRO A 154 16.50 -1.09 -13.50
CA PRO A 154 15.50 -1.12 -14.56
C PRO A 154 14.07 -1.17 -13.98
N TYR A 155 13.89 -1.80 -12.82
CA TYR A 155 12.59 -1.92 -12.17
C TYR A 155 12.64 -1.38 -10.75
N VAL A 156 11.71 -0.47 -10.46
CA VAL A 156 11.52 0.10 -9.11
C VAL A 156 10.05 0.03 -8.75
N ILE A 157 9.73 -0.47 -7.56
CA ILE A 157 8.38 -0.39 -7.00
C ILE A 157 8.40 0.29 -5.64
N PHE A 158 7.51 1.25 -5.44
CA PHE A 158 7.37 1.98 -4.18
C PHE A 158 6.09 1.53 -3.45
N CYS A 159 6.26 0.83 -2.32
CA CYS A 159 5.19 0.27 -1.50
C CYS A 159 5.17 0.83 -0.06
N ALA A 160 6.05 1.79 0.28
CA ALA A 160 6.11 2.37 1.61
C ALA A 160 4.85 3.23 1.88
N PRO A 161 4.27 3.16 3.09
CA PRO A 161 3.10 3.97 3.43
C PRO A 161 3.49 5.41 3.82
N PRO A 162 2.59 6.41 3.61
CA PRO A 162 2.91 7.81 3.87
C PRO A 162 3.11 8.17 5.34
N TYR A 163 2.51 7.44 6.28
CA TYR A 163 2.52 7.79 7.72
C TYR A 163 3.92 7.66 8.38
N ARG A 164 4.92 7.14 7.66
CA ARG A 164 6.32 7.03 8.12
C ARG A 164 7.25 8.02 7.43
N SER A 165 6.70 9.00 6.73
CA SER A 165 7.47 9.96 5.95
C SER A 165 7.08 11.38 6.32
N GLU A 166 8.06 12.24 6.50
CA GLU A 166 7.88 13.69 6.69
C GLU A 166 7.72 14.42 5.34
N ASP A 167 8.40 13.94 4.29
CA ASP A 167 8.26 14.40 2.90
C ASP A 167 8.04 13.21 1.96
N TYR A 168 6.78 12.78 1.87
CA TYR A 168 6.43 11.60 1.07
C TYR A 168 6.67 11.80 -0.43
N ALA A 169 6.40 12.99 -0.96
CA ALA A 169 6.71 13.34 -2.35
C ALA A 169 8.23 13.35 -2.61
N GLY A 170 9.03 13.82 -1.64
CA GLY A 170 10.48 13.73 -1.67
C GLY A 170 10.99 12.30 -1.70
N ASP A 171 10.37 11.40 -0.95
CA ASP A 171 10.70 9.97 -0.98
C ASP A 171 10.48 9.36 -2.36
N LEU A 172 9.39 9.73 -3.03
CA LEU A 172 9.12 9.28 -4.41
C LEU A 172 10.14 9.86 -5.41
N ARG A 173 10.61 11.12 -5.22
CA ARG A 173 11.70 11.68 -6.04
C ARG A 173 13.00 10.88 -5.87
N VAL A 174 13.33 10.51 -4.64
CA VAL A 174 14.50 9.65 -4.36
C VAL A 174 14.33 8.28 -5.00
N ALA A 175 13.16 7.65 -4.90
CA ALA A 175 12.88 6.39 -5.56
C ALA A 175 12.99 6.51 -7.09
N ALA A 176 12.44 7.56 -7.69
CA ALA A 176 12.55 7.86 -9.12
C ALA A 176 14.00 8.05 -9.57
N SER A 177 14.85 8.66 -8.72
CA SER A 177 16.28 8.84 -9.03
C SER A 177 17.05 7.52 -9.10
N ASN A 178 16.57 6.45 -8.46
CA ASN A 178 17.14 5.11 -8.55
C ASN A 178 16.67 4.32 -9.78
N TRP A 179 15.69 4.81 -10.53
CA TRP A 179 15.23 4.19 -11.76
C TRP A 179 16.05 4.65 -12.96
N ASN A 180 16.47 3.72 -13.84
CA ASN A 180 17.30 4.02 -15.01
C ASN A 180 16.47 4.52 -16.22
N GLY A 181 15.12 4.49 -16.14
CA GLY A 181 14.24 4.91 -17.21
C GLY A 181 13.86 3.80 -18.22
N GLU A 182 14.48 2.61 -18.14
CA GLU A 182 14.21 1.51 -19.08
C GLU A 182 12.96 0.73 -18.68
N GLY A 183 13.05 -0.25 -17.80
CA GLY A 183 11.93 -1.11 -17.39
C GLY A 183 10.71 -0.35 -16.87
N SER A 184 10.46 -0.33 -15.58
CA SER A 184 9.26 0.31 -15.01
C SER A 184 9.51 0.91 -13.63
N PHE A 185 8.94 2.09 -13.38
CA PHE A 185 8.78 2.64 -12.03
C PHE A 185 7.29 2.64 -11.67
N LEU A 186 6.92 1.92 -10.61
CA LEU A 186 5.54 1.78 -10.15
C LEU A 186 5.38 2.25 -8.71
N PHE A 187 4.36 3.09 -8.46
CA PHE A 187 3.96 3.50 -7.12
C PHE A 187 2.61 2.89 -6.74
N THR A 188 2.53 2.23 -5.59
CA THR A 188 1.28 1.74 -5.04
C THR A 188 0.62 2.83 -4.20
N SER A 189 -0.38 3.48 -4.77
CA SER A 189 -1.21 4.52 -4.17
C SER A 189 -2.52 3.93 -3.62
N SER A 190 -3.52 4.76 -3.40
CA SER A 190 -4.81 4.37 -2.83
C SER A 190 -5.99 4.98 -3.60
N THR A 191 -7.07 4.23 -3.74
CA THR A 191 -8.36 4.75 -4.24
C THR A 191 -9.02 5.77 -3.31
N ALA A 192 -8.44 6.04 -2.14
CA ALA A 192 -8.90 7.11 -1.24
C ALA A 192 -8.83 8.50 -1.89
N VAL A 193 -8.01 8.68 -2.93
CA VAL A 193 -7.87 9.94 -3.67
C VAL A 193 -9.08 10.32 -4.53
N TYR A 194 -9.96 9.37 -4.86
CA TYR A 194 -11.15 9.65 -5.65
C TYR A 194 -12.23 10.38 -4.84
N ASP A 195 -12.80 11.43 -5.44
CA ASP A 195 -13.89 12.23 -4.88
C ASP A 195 -15.25 11.56 -5.11
N CYS A 196 -15.52 10.50 -4.32
CA CYS A 196 -16.69 9.68 -4.45
C CYS A 196 -17.00 9.06 -3.07
N SER A 197 -18.16 9.35 -2.49
CA SER A 197 -18.46 8.95 -1.11
C SER A 197 -19.90 8.48 -0.87
N ASP A 198 -20.77 8.65 -1.82
CA ASP A 198 -22.22 8.42 -1.75
C ASP A 198 -22.66 7.08 -2.36
N ASN A 199 -21.78 6.07 -2.34
CA ASN A 199 -21.98 4.77 -2.96
C ASN A 199 -22.00 4.83 -4.51
N GLY A 200 -21.53 5.92 -5.11
CA GLY A 200 -21.45 6.07 -6.55
C GLY A 200 -20.40 5.17 -7.21
N LEU A 201 -20.56 4.95 -8.52
CA LEU A 201 -19.58 4.25 -9.35
C LEU A 201 -18.30 5.09 -9.49
N CYS A 202 -17.15 4.42 -9.40
CA CYS A 202 -15.84 5.03 -9.46
C CYS A 202 -14.89 4.15 -10.26
N SER A 203 -14.28 4.71 -11.29
CA SER A 203 -13.33 4.03 -12.18
C SER A 203 -12.02 4.80 -12.25
N GLU A 204 -11.12 4.37 -13.13
CA GLU A 204 -9.81 5.03 -13.37
C GLU A 204 -9.95 6.52 -13.74
N ASP A 205 -11.02 6.87 -14.46
CA ASP A 205 -11.24 8.22 -15.00
C ASP A 205 -12.10 9.11 -14.06
N SER A 206 -12.52 8.59 -12.92
CA SER A 206 -13.32 9.36 -11.95
C SER A 206 -12.51 10.51 -11.35
N PRO A 207 -13.16 11.64 -11.00
CA PRO A 207 -12.46 12.79 -10.44
C PRO A 207 -11.81 12.47 -9.10
N CYS A 208 -10.65 13.08 -8.88
CA CYS A 208 -9.96 13.03 -7.59
C CYS A 208 -10.34 14.25 -6.74
N VAL A 209 -10.20 14.10 -5.42
CA VAL A 209 -10.29 15.21 -4.47
C VAL A 209 -9.28 16.29 -4.87
N GLN A 210 -9.70 17.56 -4.85
CA GLN A 210 -8.80 18.67 -5.16
C GLN A 210 -7.71 18.80 -4.08
N ILE A 211 -6.47 19.02 -4.52
CA ILE A 211 -5.35 19.30 -3.60
C ILE A 211 -5.69 20.55 -2.78
N GLY A 212 -5.51 20.47 -1.47
CA GLY A 212 -5.86 21.50 -0.50
C GLY A 212 -7.14 21.22 0.28
N GLN A 213 -7.97 20.26 -0.14
CA GLN A 213 -9.20 19.92 0.56
C GLN A 213 -9.00 18.90 1.69
N SER A 214 -8.02 18.01 1.56
CA SER A 214 -7.78 16.96 2.55
C SER A 214 -6.29 16.63 2.68
N PRO A 215 -5.66 16.87 3.83
CA PRO A 215 -4.24 16.53 4.04
C PRO A 215 -3.93 15.07 3.75
N ARG A 216 -4.88 14.17 3.99
CA ARG A 216 -4.72 12.73 3.74
C ARG A 216 -4.64 12.40 2.26
N THR A 217 -5.45 13.02 1.41
CA THR A 217 -5.42 12.78 -0.04
C THR A 217 -4.33 13.61 -0.71
N ASP A 218 -4.03 14.81 -0.19
CA ASP A 218 -2.99 15.68 -0.70
C ASP A 218 -1.61 15.02 -0.73
N VAL A 219 -1.26 14.31 0.34
CA VAL A 219 0.03 13.61 0.41
C VAL A 219 0.16 12.55 -0.66
N LEU A 220 -0.93 11.86 -0.98
CA LEU A 220 -0.95 10.83 -2.03
C LEU A 220 -0.92 11.48 -3.43
N LEU A 221 -1.77 12.48 -3.70
CA LEU A 221 -1.85 13.14 -5.00
C LEU A 221 -0.54 13.85 -5.37
N LYS A 222 0.11 14.50 -4.40
CA LYS A 222 1.44 15.11 -4.62
C LYS A 222 2.50 14.05 -4.94
N ALA A 223 2.44 12.88 -4.30
CA ALA A 223 3.31 11.75 -4.59
C ALA A 223 3.03 11.15 -5.99
N GLU A 224 1.76 10.98 -6.36
CA GLU A 224 1.37 10.51 -7.70
C GLU A 224 1.88 11.44 -8.79
N ASN A 225 1.77 12.76 -8.62
CA ASN A 225 2.29 13.74 -9.58
C ASN A 225 3.80 13.55 -9.81
N VAL A 226 4.59 13.41 -8.75
CA VAL A 226 6.04 13.14 -8.85
C VAL A 226 6.33 11.90 -9.67
N VAL A 227 5.57 10.82 -9.46
CA VAL A 227 5.76 9.56 -10.19
C VAL A 227 5.41 9.71 -11.67
N LEU A 228 4.28 10.33 -11.96
CA LEU A 228 3.80 10.54 -13.34
C LEU A 228 4.72 11.48 -14.14
N GLU A 229 5.21 12.55 -13.52
CA GLU A 229 6.20 13.48 -14.08
C GLU A 229 7.53 12.78 -14.39
N ALA A 230 7.96 11.84 -13.53
CA ALA A 230 9.15 11.03 -13.78
C ALA A 230 8.96 9.95 -14.86
N GLY A 231 7.76 9.81 -15.43
CA GLY A 231 7.41 8.76 -16.39
C GLY A 231 7.02 7.43 -15.78
N GLY A 232 6.91 7.33 -14.45
CA GLY A 232 6.43 6.15 -13.75
C GLY A 232 4.91 5.96 -13.85
N CYS A 233 4.42 4.83 -13.34
CA CYS A 233 3.00 4.50 -13.27
C CYS A 233 2.50 4.48 -11.83
N VAL A 234 1.21 4.69 -11.65
CA VAL A 234 0.52 4.67 -10.37
C VAL A 234 -0.50 3.54 -10.35
N LEU A 235 -0.47 2.70 -9.33
CA LEU A 235 -1.48 1.70 -9.05
C LEU A 235 -2.26 2.11 -7.78
N ARG A 236 -3.48 2.60 -7.96
CA ARG A 236 -4.40 2.94 -6.87
C ARG A 236 -5.08 1.66 -6.36
N LEU A 237 -4.70 1.24 -5.17
CA LEU A 237 -5.22 0.03 -4.54
C LEU A 237 -6.41 0.34 -3.63
N VAL A 238 -7.36 -0.58 -3.59
CA VAL A 238 -8.45 -0.65 -2.62
C VAL A 238 -8.01 -1.32 -1.32
N GLY A 239 -8.93 -1.72 -0.45
CA GLY A 239 -8.64 -2.44 0.78
C GLY A 239 -7.94 -3.79 0.52
N LEU A 240 -6.70 -3.92 1.02
CA LEU A 240 -5.92 -5.15 0.88
C LEU A 240 -6.32 -6.17 1.96
N TYR A 241 -6.43 -7.44 1.57
CA TYR A 241 -6.73 -8.52 2.51
C TYR A 241 -5.96 -9.82 2.20
N LYS A 242 -5.81 -10.65 3.21
CA LYS A 242 -5.42 -12.06 3.19
C LYS A 242 -5.94 -12.75 4.46
N SER A 243 -5.66 -14.03 4.69
CA SER A 243 -6.22 -14.80 5.80
C SER A 243 -6.02 -14.17 7.20
N ASP A 244 -4.86 -13.60 7.46
CA ASP A 244 -4.46 -13.03 8.74
C ASP A 244 -4.39 -11.49 8.75
N ARG A 245 -4.89 -10.84 7.69
CA ARG A 245 -4.78 -9.37 7.55
C ARG A 245 -5.91 -8.81 6.68
N GLY A 246 -6.41 -7.64 7.07
CA GLY A 246 -7.45 -6.93 6.34
C GLY A 246 -8.53 -6.40 7.27
N PRO A 247 -9.56 -5.75 6.71
CA PRO A 247 -10.63 -5.17 7.52
C PRO A 247 -11.36 -6.24 8.35
N HIS A 248 -11.62 -7.41 7.80
CA HIS A 248 -12.29 -8.52 8.49
C HIS A 248 -11.54 -8.98 9.74
N VAL A 249 -10.22 -9.13 9.68
CA VAL A 249 -9.41 -9.53 10.84
C VAL A 249 -9.45 -8.46 11.93
N TYR A 250 -9.36 -7.19 11.55
CA TYR A 250 -9.48 -6.09 12.50
C TYR A 250 -10.86 -6.07 13.17
N TRP A 251 -11.95 -6.25 12.42
CA TRP A 251 -13.30 -6.25 12.99
C TRP A 251 -13.56 -7.46 13.87
N LEU A 252 -13.11 -8.65 13.48
CA LEU A 252 -13.14 -9.84 14.34
C LEU A 252 -12.44 -9.59 15.68
N SER A 253 -11.28 -8.92 15.68
CA SER A 253 -10.56 -8.60 16.92
C SER A 253 -11.31 -7.62 17.84
N LYS A 254 -12.30 -6.89 17.31
CA LYS A 254 -13.13 -5.95 18.07
C LYS A 254 -14.43 -6.59 18.59
N GLY A 255 -14.91 -7.64 17.95
CA GLY A 255 -16.19 -8.27 18.24
C GLY A 255 -17.40 -7.43 17.81
N THR A 256 -17.48 -6.17 18.24
CA THR A 256 -18.46 -5.15 17.81
C THR A 256 -17.75 -3.87 17.36
N LEU A 257 -18.36 -3.11 16.49
CA LEU A 257 -17.79 -1.86 16.00
C LEU A 257 -18.87 -0.77 15.86
N ASP A 258 -18.58 0.41 16.41
CA ASP A 258 -19.42 1.60 16.20
C ASP A 258 -19.10 2.20 14.82
N ALA A 259 -19.79 1.66 13.81
CA ALA A 259 -19.69 2.08 12.42
C ALA A 259 -20.95 1.64 11.67
N ARG A 260 -21.35 2.38 10.63
CA ARG A 260 -22.52 2.01 9.83
C ARG A 260 -22.27 0.71 9.04
N PRO A 261 -23.22 -0.24 9.04
CA PRO A 261 -23.07 -1.56 8.39
C PRO A 261 -23.09 -1.49 6.86
N ASP A 262 -23.82 -0.55 6.28
CA ASP A 262 -24.06 -0.41 4.85
C ASP A 262 -22.98 0.37 4.08
N HIS A 263 -21.91 0.81 4.76
CA HIS A 263 -20.77 1.42 4.09
C HIS A 263 -20.08 0.43 3.16
N VAL A 264 -20.00 0.77 1.88
CA VAL A 264 -19.41 -0.09 0.84
C VAL A 264 -17.89 0.04 0.82
N LEU A 265 -17.23 -1.11 0.89
CA LEU A 265 -15.81 -1.27 0.68
C LEU A 265 -15.52 -2.01 -0.62
N ASN A 266 -14.34 -1.77 -1.14
CA ASN A 266 -13.78 -2.51 -2.26
C ASN A 266 -12.52 -3.21 -1.77
N LEU A 267 -12.31 -4.44 -2.22
CA LEU A 267 -11.26 -5.30 -1.73
C LEU A 267 -10.39 -5.82 -2.88
N ILE A 268 -9.17 -6.23 -2.54
CA ILE A 268 -8.29 -7.01 -3.40
C ILE A 268 -7.38 -7.87 -2.54
N HIS A 269 -7.18 -9.13 -2.92
CA HIS A 269 -6.25 -10.00 -2.23
C HIS A 269 -4.80 -9.52 -2.43
N TYR A 270 -3.93 -9.70 -1.42
CA TYR A 270 -2.53 -9.28 -1.50
C TYR A 270 -1.77 -9.91 -2.66
N GLU A 271 -2.01 -11.20 -2.94
CA GLU A 271 -1.39 -11.88 -4.10
C GLU A 271 -1.87 -11.27 -5.42
N ASP A 272 -3.13 -10.89 -5.51
CA ASP A 272 -3.71 -10.27 -6.71
C ASP A 272 -3.20 -8.84 -6.90
N ALA A 273 -3.04 -8.08 -5.83
CA ALA A 273 -2.40 -6.77 -5.89
C ALA A 273 -0.94 -6.87 -6.35
N ALA A 274 -0.20 -7.88 -5.88
CA ALA A 274 1.17 -8.14 -6.31
C ALA A 274 1.25 -8.59 -7.76
N SER A 275 0.40 -9.54 -8.19
CA SER A 275 0.36 -10.01 -9.58
C SER A 275 -0.02 -8.91 -10.57
N LEU A 276 -0.97 -8.04 -10.20
CA LEU A 276 -1.33 -6.86 -11.00
C LEU A 276 -0.16 -5.88 -11.09
N ALA A 277 0.52 -5.60 -9.98
CA ALA A 277 1.69 -4.72 -9.97
C ALA A 277 2.79 -5.26 -10.92
N ILE A 278 3.09 -6.55 -10.88
CA ILE A 278 4.06 -7.20 -11.76
C ILE A 278 3.59 -7.13 -13.22
N ALA A 279 2.32 -7.40 -13.49
CA ALA A 279 1.76 -7.34 -14.84
C ALA A 279 1.89 -5.91 -15.43
N ILE A 280 1.64 -4.87 -14.63
CA ILE A 280 1.84 -3.46 -15.04
C ILE A 280 3.32 -3.20 -15.32
N MET A 281 4.22 -3.62 -14.44
CA MET A 281 5.66 -3.39 -14.59
C MET A 281 6.21 -4.07 -15.86
N LYS A 282 5.74 -5.27 -16.19
CA LYS A 282 6.12 -6.00 -17.42
C LYS A 282 5.70 -5.29 -18.71
N LYS A 283 4.64 -4.47 -18.67
CA LYS A 283 4.17 -3.72 -19.85
C LYS A 283 5.08 -2.51 -20.21
N GLY A 284 5.91 -2.05 -19.29
CA GLY A 284 6.79 -0.91 -19.53
C GLY A 284 6.06 0.40 -19.90
N LEU A 285 4.83 0.56 -19.46
CA LEU A 285 4.00 1.75 -19.72
C LEU A 285 4.55 2.97 -18.98
N ARG A 286 4.16 4.17 -19.44
CA ARG A 286 4.65 5.43 -18.88
C ARG A 286 3.48 6.33 -18.51
N SER A 287 3.63 7.03 -17.38
CA SER A 287 2.73 8.08 -16.89
C SER A 287 1.25 7.66 -16.91
N ARG A 288 0.96 6.42 -16.45
CA ARG A 288 -0.39 5.85 -16.44
C ARG A 288 -0.87 5.59 -15.01
N VAL A 289 -2.17 5.70 -14.84
CA VAL A 289 -2.86 5.38 -13.58
C VAL A 289 -3.73 4.15 -13.77
N PHE A 290 -3.62 3.21 -12.85
CA PHE A 290 -4.35 1.95 -12.82
C PHE A 290 -5.10 1.79 -11.51
N VAL A 291 -6.18 1.01 -11.50
CA VAL A 291 -6.97 0.67 -10.32
C VAL A 291 -6.88 -0.83 -10.03
N GLY A 292 -6.53 -1.17 -8.79
CA GLY A 292 -6.50 -2.56 -8.31
C GLY A 292 -7.67 -2.85 -7.38
N CYS A 293 -8.69 -3.57 -7.88
CA CYS A 293 -9.84 -4.08 -7.12
C CYS A 293 -10.34 -5.41 -7.71
N ASP A 294 -11.12 -6.16 -6.92
CA ASP A 294 -11.74 -7.41 -7.36
C ASP A 294 -13.03 -7.21 -8.18
N ASN A 295 -13.61 -6.01 -8.20
CA ASN A 295 -14.89 -5.66 -8.82
C ASN A 295 -16.12 -6.26 -8.11
N GLU A 296 -15.98 -6.70 -6.86
CA GLU A 296 -17.11 -7.09 -5.99
C GLU A 296 -17.20 -6.13 -4.79
N PRO A 297 -17.75 -4.92 -4.96
CA PRO A 297 -17.94 -3.99 -3.84
C PRO A 297 -18.96 -4.56 -2.86
N LEU A 298 -18.59 -4.62 -1.57
CA LEU A 298 -19.40 -5.20 -0.48
C LEU A 298 -19.57 -4.19 0.65
N SER A 299 -20.76 -4.19 1.27
CA SER A 299 -20.94 -3.48 2.53
C SER A 299 -20.16 -4.14 3.67
N ARG A 300 -19.92 -3.39 4.75
CA ARG A 300 -19.28 -3.94 5.97
C ARG A 300 -20.04 -5.14 6.49
N GLN A 301 -21.39 -5.06 6.51
CA GLN A 301 -22.25 -6.16 6.97
C GLN A 301 -22.07 -7.39 6.09
N GLU A 302 -22.15 -7.24 4.77
CA GLU A 302 -21.98 -8.36 3.84
C GLU A 302 -20.61 -9.04 3.96
N ILE A 303 -19.54 -8.27 4.21
CA ILE A 303 -18.21 -8.83 4.45
C ILE A 303 -18.24 -9.72 5.71
N MET A 304 -18.79 -9.21 6.84
CA MET A 304 -18.76 -9.96 8.09
C MET A 304 -19.75 -11.12 8.13
N ASP A 305 -20.89 -11.00 7.45
CA ASP A 305 -21.81 -12.13 7.26
C ASP A 305 -21.14 -13.30 6.52
N ARG A 306 -20.34 -12.97 5.47
CA ARG A 306 -19.56 -13.99 4.76
C ARG A 306 -18.43 -14.57 5.62
N VAL A 307 -17.76 -13.75 6.42
CA VAL A 307 -16.73 -14.20 7.36
C VAL A 307 -17.30 -15.17 8.37
N ASN A 308 -18.38 -14.81 9.06
CA ASN A 308 -19.05 -15.67 10.05
C ASN A 308 -19.54 -16.97 9.40
N ARG A 309 -20.15 -16.90 8.22
CA ARG A 309 -20.66 -18.08 7.49
C ARG A 309 -19.54 -19.00 7.02
N SER A 310 -18.35 -18.49 6.77
CA SER A 310 -17.24 -19.27 6.21
C SER A 310 -16.69 -20.34 7.15
N GLY A 311 -16.86 -20.17 8.45
CA GLY A 311 -16.28 -21.03 9.49
C GLY A 311 -14.74 -21.09 9.47
N LYS A 312 -14.07 -20.15 8.79
CA LYS A 312 -12.59 -20.11 8.68
C LYS A 312 -11.90 -19.40 9.85
N PHE A 313 -12.66 -18.77 10.73
CA PHE A 313 -12.16 -17.98 11.84
C PHE A 313 -12.75 -18.51 13.15
N ASP A 314 -11.92 -18.59 14.19
CA ASP A 314 -12.30 -19.13 15.51
C ASP A 314 -13.23 -18.20 16.30
N THR A 315 -13.36 -16.94 15.86
CA THR A 315 -14.18 -15.92 16.50
C THR A 315 -15.26 -15.41 15.55
N GLU A 316 -16.44 -15.15 16.11
CA GLU A 316 -17.57 -14.55 15.41
C GLU A 316 -17.65 -13.05 15.66
N PHE A 317 -17.90 -12.29 14.60
CA PHE A 317 -18.21 -10.87 14.70
C PHE A 317 -19.67 -10.69 15.13
N GLN A 318 -19.89 -9.86 16.15
CA GLN A 318 -21.21 -9.70 16.77
C GLN A 318 -22.08 -8.64 16.09
N GLY A 319 -21.48 -7.61 15.48
CA GLY A 319 -22.26 -6.62 14.75
C GLY A 319 -21.68 -5.20 14.70
N PHE A 320 -22.33 -4.38 13.87
CA PHE A 320 -22.12 -2.95 13.78
C PHE A 320 -23.23 -2.22 14.51
N THR A 321 -22.91 -1.17 15.26
CA THR A 321 -23.86 -0.38 16.06
C THR A 321 -24.04 1.06 15.57
N GLY A 322 -23.12 1.56 14.72
CA GLY A 322 -23.18 2.91 14.19
C GLY A 322 -24.18 3.08 13.05
N THR A 323 -24.70 4.28 12.90
CA THR A 323 -25.65 4.67 11.84
C THR A 323 -25.10 5.75 10.91
N ASP A 324 -24.06 6.46 11.34
CA ASP A 324 -23.56 7.66 10.68
C ASP A 324 -22.28 7.40 9.86
N GLY A 325 -21.98 8.33 8.95
CA GLY A 325 -20.79 8.32 8.13
C GLY A 325 -21.08 8.13 6.63
N PRO A 326 -20.03 8.16 5.78
CA PRO A 326 -20.19 8.04 4.34
C PRO A 326 -20.64 6.64 3.93
N LEU A 327 -21.33 6.56 2.78
CA LEU A 327 -21.77 5.28 2.19
C LEU A 327 -20.63 4.53 1.47
N GLY A 328 -19.50 5.18 1.25
CA GLY A 328 -18.41 4.58 0.48
C GLY A 328 -18.57 4.79 -1.03
N LYS A 329 -17.91 3.96 -1.81
CA LYS A 329 -17.90 4.01 -3.27
C LYS A 329 -17.83 2.60 -3.85
N ARG A 330 -18.23 2.44 -5.12
CA ARG A 330 -18.17 1.18 -5.87
C ARG A 330 -17.07 1.32 -6.92
N MET A 331 -15.91 0.70 -6.66
CA MET A 331 -14.79 0.72 -7.59
C MET A 331 -14.98 -0.31 -8.69
N GLU A 332 -14.60 0.07 -9.90
CA GLU A 332 -14.47 -0.83 -11.03
C GLU A 332 -13.13 -0.58 -11.74
N ASN A 333 -12.51 -1.62 -12.29
CA ASN A 333 -11.21 -1.56 -12.95
C ASN A 333 -11.19 -2.22 -14.34
N SER A 334 -12.30 -2.15 -15.05
CA SER A 334 -12.45 -2.77 -16.38
C SER A 334 -11.41 -2.25 -17.38
N LYS A 335 -11.09 -0.95 -17.32
CA LYS A 335 -10.06 -0.32 -18.16
C LYS A 335 -8.66 -0.86 -17.83
N THR A 336 -8.30 -0.94 -16.56
CA THR A 336 -7.05 -1.57 -16.11
C THR A 336 -6.96 -3.02 -16.56
N ARG A 337 -8.01 -3.82 -16.37
CA ARG A 337 -8.04 -5.23 -16.79
C ARG A 337 -7.87 -5.38 -18.31
N ALA A 338 -8.56 -4.55 -19.11
CA ALA A 338 -8.48 -4.60 -20.55
C ALA A 338 -7.08 -4.22 -21.06
N GLU A 339 -6.48 -3.15 -20.51
CA GLU A 339 -5.17 -2.66 -20.93
C GLU A 339 -4.02 -3.60 -20.53
N ILE A 340 -4.07 -4.12 -19.31
CA ILE A 340 -3.02 -4.99 -18.77
C ILE A 340 -3.21 -6.45 -19.20
N GLY A 341 -4.44 -6.89 -19.44
CA GLY A 341 -4.77 -8.29 -19.71
C GLY A 341 -4.72 -9.14 -18.43
N TRP A 342 -4.88 -8.53 -17.27
CA TRP A 342 -4.74 -9.18 -15.97
C TRP A 342 -6.07 -9.78 -15.49
N ARG A 343 -5.96 -10.93 -14.80
CA ARG A 343 -7.07 -11.59 -14.11
C ARG A 343 -6.65 -11.96 -12.69
N PRO A 344 -7.49 -11.71 -11.67
CA PRO A 344 -7.20 -12.09 -10.30
C PRO A 344 -7.27 -13.61 -10.09
N LYS A 345 -6.47 -14.11 -9.16
CA LYS A 345 -6.55 -15.47 -8.62
C LYS A 345 -7.77 -15.61 -7.70
N TYR A 346 -8.09 -14.56 -6.96
CA TYR A 346 -9.26 -14.44 -6.09
C TYR A 346 -10.21 -13.40 -6.67
N PRO A 347 -11.12 -13.79 -7.58
CA PRO A 347 -12.01 -12.85 -8.27
C PRO A 347 -12.95 -12.10 -7.33
N SER A 348 -13.16 -12.64 -6.11
CA SER A 348 -14.00 -12.01 -5.08
C SER A 348 -13.58 -12.45 -3.67
N PHE A 349 -13.97 -11.65 -2.69
CA PHE A 349 -13.80 -12.00 -1.27
C PHE A 349 -14.59 -13.28 -0.90
N ARG A 350 -15.75 -13.50 -1.53
CA ARG A 350 -16.55 -14.72 -1.38
C ARG A 350 -15.78 -15.97 -1.81
N GLU A 351 -15.14 -15.94 -2.97
CA GLU A 351 -14.35 -17.07 -3.47
C GLU A 351 -13.12 -17.34 -2.59
N PHE A 352 -12.45 -16.30 -2.11
CA PHE A 352 -11.39 -16.46 -1.11
C PHE A 352 -11.88 -17.19 0.15
N LEU A 353 -13.09 -16.91 0.62
CA LEU A 353 -13.69 -17.59 1.75
C LEU A 353 -14.18 -19.03 1.42
N GLY A 354 -14.16 -19.45 0.17
CA GLY A 354 -14.63 -20.78 -0.25
C GLY A 354 -16.17 -20.89 -0.30
N LEU A 355 -16.87 -19.79 -0.48
CA LEU A 355 -18.34 -19.71 -0.51
C LEU A 355 -18.92 -19.69 -1.92
N SER A 356 -18.16 -20.08 -2.94
CA SER A 356 -18.54 -19.96 -4.36
C SER A 356 -19.78 -20.77 -4.74
N ASN A 357 -20.15 -21.77 -3.94
CA ASN A 357 -21.24 -22.70 -4.21
C ASN A 357 -22.47 -22.53 -3.28
N LEU A 358 -22.57 -21.39 -2.58
CA LEU A 358 -23.70 -21.09 -1.68
C LEU A 358 -24.55 -19.93 -2.20
#